data_d99af485994caded9bdf988c7bf1243a
#
_entry.id   d99af485994caded9bdf988c7bf1243a
#
_cell.length_a   1.000
_cell.length_b   1.000
_cell.length_c   1.000
_cell.angle_alpha   90.00
_cell.angle_beta   90.00
_cell.angle_gamma   90.00
#
_symmetry.space_group_name_H-M   'P 1'
#
loop_
_entity.id
_entity.type
_entity.pdbx_description
1 polymer ?
#
loop_
_entity_poly.entity_id
_entity_poly.type
_entity_poly.pdbx_seq_one_letter_code
_entity_poly.pdbx_strand_id
1 'polypeptide(L)'
;MADFLFVSLRQGKSGHPVALSEFADFRRASNLGASDIDHIILESERDTIGDTSQYAGIIVGGSPLHVYPEPYSVYQQHVHRQLDMLIYGDKPVFLICFGAGYLAHATGGTVARKHPEETGITVVVPASQTDPIMQGLPARFQALTGHTEAIETVGPEVEVLASGPSCPYQLIRFRDHVWASQFHGEMDYEGVRARMSFYMHSGYFDPQDFDKILQSVENFDPRWARHVLCNFIAHSLSLTATGPR
;
A
#
# COMPACT_ATOMS: atom_id res chain seq x y z
N MET A 1 12.08 15.62 -14.76
CA MET A 1 12.21 14.23 -14.30
C MET A 1 11.12 14.04 -13.28
N ALA A 2 10.53 12.84 -13.21
CA ALA A 2 9.52 12.55 -12.21
C ALA A 2 10.15 12.57 -10.80
N ASP A 3 9.40 13.13 -9.83
CA ASP A 3 9.85 13.18 -8.44
C ASP A 3 9.53 11.91 -7.67
N PHE A 4 8.61 11.08 -8.19
CA PHE A 4 8.15 9.86 -7.53
C PHE A 4 8.25 8.64 -8.45
N LEU A 5 8.33 7.46 -7.83
CA LEU A 5 8.25 6.18 -8.49
C LEU A 5 7.09 5.37 -7.89
N PHE A 6 6.20 4.85 -8.75
CA PHE A 6 5.21 3.85 -8.38
C PHE A 6 5.63 2.48 -8.88
N VAL A 7 5.62 1.48 -8.01
CA VAL A 7 5.99 0.10 -8.31
C VAL A 7 4.78 -0.80 -8.15
N SER A 8 4.37 -1.46 -9.22
CA SER A 8 3.32 -2.49 -9.19
C SER A 8 3.92 -3.90 -9.15
N LEU A 9 3.42 -4.72 -8.25
CA LEU A 9 3.84 -6.11 -8.05
C LEU A 9 2.80 -7.05 -8.69
N ARG A 10 2.84 -7.20 -10.02
CA ARG A 10 1.80 -7.88 -10.80
C ARG A 10 2.41 -8.87 -11.79
N GLN A 11 2.46 -10.16 -11.40
CA GLN A 11 3.07 -11.20 -12.21
C GLN A 11 2.35 -11.41 -13.55
N GLY A 12 3.14 -11.43 -14.62
CA GLY A 12 2.72 -11.80 -15.97
C GLY A 12 1.75 -10.83 -16.64
N LYS A 13 1.45 -11.09 -17.90
CA LYS A 13 0.61 -10.23 -18.74
C LYS A 13 -0.82 -10.04 -18.21
N SER A 14 -1.36 -10.99 -17.47
CA SER A 14 -2.69 -10.88 -16.84
C SER A 14 -2.72 -9.86 -15.70
N GLY A 15 -1.60 -9.61 -15.04
CA GLY A 15 -1.47 -8.59 -14.00
C GLY A 15 -1.36 -7.16 -14.54
N HIS A 16 -0.97 -6.99 -15.80
CA HIS A 16 -0.71 -5.69 -16.40
C HIS A 16 -1.92 -4.72 -16.37
N PRO A 17 -3.15 -5.09 -16.76
CA PRO A 17 -4.31 -4.19 -16.66
C PRO A 17 -4.61 -3.76 -15.22
N VAL A 18 -4.39 -4.65 -14.25
CA VAL A 18 -4.56 -4.34 -12.82
C VAL A 18 -3.53 -3.32 -12.37
N ALA A 19 -2.26 -3.47 -12.79
CA ALA A 19 -1.19 -2.53 -12.51
C ALA A 19 -1.49 -1.13 -13.03
N LEU A 20 -1.97 -1.02 -14.27
CA LEU A 20 -2.34 0.27 -14.88
C LEU A 20 -3.52 0.92 -14.15
N SER A 21 -4.54 0.15 -13.75
CA SER A 21 -5.68 0.63 -12.98
C SER A 21 -5.23 1.15 -11.61
N GLU A 22 -4.40 0.39 -10.89
CA GLU A 22 -3.85 0.73 -9.59
C GLU A 22 -3.02 2.02 -9.64
N PHE A 23 -2.17 2.15 -10.65
CA PHE A 23 -1.39 3.37 -10.88
C PHE A 23 -2.28 4.59 -11.16
N ALA A 24 -3.33 4.43 -11.97
CA ALA A 24 -4.29 5.49 -12.23
C ALA A 24 -5.06 5.92 -10.98
N ASP A 25 -5.45 4.96 -10.12
CA ASP A 25 -6.09 5.21 -8.83
C ASP A 25 -5.16 6.00 -7.91
N PHE A 26 -3.91 5.58 -7.78
CA PHE A 26 -2.92 6.27 -6.96
C PHE A 26 -2.67 7.71 -7.43
N ARG A 27 -2.47 7.92 -8.74
CA ARG A 27 -2.28 9.27 -9.30
C ARG A 27 -3.46 10.18 -8.98
N ARG A 28 -4.69 9.67 -9.14
CA ARG A 28 -5.90 10.41 -8.83
C ARG A 28 -6.00 10.74 -7.33
N ALA A 29 -5.65 9.79 -6.47
CA ALA A 29 -5.71 9.96 -5.01
C ALA A 29 -4.65 10.92 -4.48
N SER A 30 -3.44 10.91 -5.05
CA SER A 30 -2.30 11.73 -4.64
C SER A 30 -2.24 13.10 -5.34
N ASN A 31 -3.13 13.34 -6.32
CA ASN A 31 -3.14 14.56 -7.14
C ASN A 31 -1.83 14.79 -7.92
N LEU A 32 -1.11 13.71 -8.28
CA LEU A 32 0.12 13.79 -9.08
C LEU A 32 -0.21 13.81 -10.59
N GLY A 33 0.44 14.69 -11.32
CA GLY A 33 0.41 14.74 -12.77
C GLY A 33 1.16 13.56 -13.41
N ALA A 34 0.99 13.36 -14.71
CA ALA A 34 1.66 12.29 -15.43
C ALA A 34 3.20 12.46 -15.49
N SER A 35 3.69 13.69 -15.38
CA SER A 35 5.12 14.03 -15.37
C SER A 35 5.77 13.91 -14.00
N ASP A 36 4.98 13.76 -12.94
CA ASP A 36 5.47 13.85 -11.56
C ASP A 36 5.83 12.47 -10.98
N ILE A 37 5.39 11.40 -11.66
CA ILE A 37 5.54 10.04 -11.17
C ILE A 37 5.78 9.06 -12.32
N ASP A 38 6.87 8.28 -12.23
CA ASP A 38 7.17 7.16 -13.11
C ASP A 38 6.48 5.88 -12.62
N HIS A 39 6.26 4.92 -13.52
CA HIS A 39 5.64 3.64 -13.21
C HIS A 39 6.50 2.47 -13.69
N ILE A 40 6.81 1.56 -12.77
CA ILE A 40 7.47 0.27 -13.04
C ILE A 40 6.54 -0.86 -12.64
N ILE A 41 6.43 -1.89 -13.49
CA ILE A 41 5.68 -3.11 -13.20
C ILE A 41 6.69 -4.26 -13.12
N LEU A 42 6.76 -4.92 -11.96
CA LEU A 42 7.50 -6.17 -11.82
C LEU A 42 6.58 -7.32 -12.27
N GLU A 43 6.68 -7.72 -13.54
CA GLU A 43 5.88 -8.81 -14.11
C GLU A 43 6.57 -10.19 -13.98
N SER A 44 7.89 -10.17 -13.80
CA SER A 44 8.71 -11.39 -13.75
C SER A 44 9.93 -11.19 -12.84
N GLU A 45 10.65 -12.27 -12.60
CA GLU A 45 11.94 -12.27 -11.88
C GLU A 45 13.10 -11.60 -12.63
N ARG A 46 12.85 -11.07 -13.84
CA ARG A 46 13.84 -10.33 -14.64
C ARG A 46 13.71 -8.84 -14.52
N ASP A 47 12.55 -8.37 -14.06
CA ASP A 47 12.26 -6.95 -13.90
C ASP A 47 12.87 -6.43 -12.60
N THR A 48 13.42 -5.24 -12.62
CA THR A 48 14.05 -4.62 -11.45
C THR A 48 13.55 -3.21 -11.25
N ILE A 49 13.55 -2.75 -10.00
CA ILE A 49 13.21 -1.36 -9.67
C ILE A 49 14.32 -0.41 -10.18
N GLY A 50 15.57 -0.88 -10.20
CA GLY A 50 16.70 -0.10 -10.68
C GLY A 50 17.17 0.97 -9.70
N ASP A 51 17.82 2.02 -10.23
CA ASP A 51 18.31 3.14 -9.42
C ASP A 51 17.16 4.08 -9.04
N THR A 52 16.99 4.27 -7.75
CA THR A 52 15.96 5.14 -7.16
C THR A 52 16.48 6.48 -6.67
N SER A 53 17.77 6.80 -6.89
CA SER A 53 18.45 7.98 -6.35
C SER A 53 17.79 9.31 -6.77
N GLN A 54 17.20 9.34 -7.96
CA GLN A 54 16.54 10.53 -8.54
C GLN A 54 15.18 10.84 -7.90
N TYR A 55 14.51 9.86 -7.25
CA TYR A 55 13.17 10.05 -6.72
C TYR A 55 13.19 10.63 -5.30
N ALA A 56 12.24 11.51 -5.03
CA ALA A 56 11.96 12.02 -3.69
C ALA A 56 11.30 10.99 -2.80
N GLY A 57 10.48 10.11 -3.39
CA GLY A 57 9.79 9.03 -2.68
C GLY A 57 9.34 7.92 -3.62
N ILE A 58 9.12 6.74 -3.04
CA ILE A 58 8.74 5.52 -3.76
C ILE A 58 7.46 4.98 -3.15
N ILE A 59 6.52 4.58 -4.00
CA ILE A 59 5.26 3.97 -3.61
C ILE A 59 5.21 2.56 -4.17
N VAL A 60 4.85 1.59 -3.36
CA VAL A 60 4.61 0.22 -3.80
C VAL A 60 3.14 -0.09 -3.64
N GLY A 61 2.48 -0.39 -4.74
CA GLY A 61 1.07 -0.77 -4.77
C GLY A 61 0.80 -2.12 -4.12
N GLY A 62 -0.47 -2.41 -3.89
CA GLY A 62 -0.91 -3.69 -3.36
C GLY A 62 -0.57 -4.87 -4.29
N SER A 63 -0.68 -6.09 -3.78
CA SER A 63 -0.37 -7.31 -4.55
C SER A 63 -1.28 -8.46 -4.13
N PRO A 64 -1.57 -9.42 -5.04
CA PRO A 64 -2.23 -10.68 -4.68
C PRO A 64 -1.28 -11.69 -4.00
N LEU A 65 -0.02 -11.34 -3.82
CA LEU A 65 0.93 -12.17 -3.09
C LEU A 65 0.57 -12.28 -1.61
N HIS A 66 1.02 -13.35 -0.96
CA HIS A 66 0.81 -13.61 0.45
C HIS A 66 2.15 -13.79 1.16
N VAL A 67 2.24 -13.24 2.37
CA VAL A 67 3.41 -13.44 3.25
C VAL A 67 3.29 -14.78 3.97
N TYR A 68 2.08 -15.25 4.26
CA TYR A 68 1.82 -16.50 4.96
C TYR A 68 0.84 -17.39 4.16
N PRO A 69 1.08 -18.73 4.02
CA PRO A 69 2.29 -19.47 4.42
C PRO A 69 3.38 -19.51 3.34
N GLU A 70 4.59 -19.89 3.76
CA GLU A 70 5.66 -20.34 2.87
C GLU A 70 5.39 -21.77 2.33
N PRO A 71 6.07 -22.23 1.26
CA PRO A 71 7.18 -21.56 0.54
C PRO A 71 6.72 -20.57 -0.53
N TYR A 72 7.58 -19.56 -0.79
CA TYR A 72 7.34 -18.55 -1.82
C TYR A 72 7.77 -19.03 -3.22
N SER A 73 7.03 -18.59 -4.24
CA SER A 73 7.43 -18.77 -5.63
C SER A 73 8.75 -18.04 -5.95
N VAL A 74 9.42 -18.42 -7.04
CA VAL A 74 10.64 -17.73 -7.50
C VAL A 74 10.37 -16.25 -7.77
N TYR A 75 9.22 -15.92 -8.36
CA TYR A 75 8.79 -14.55 -8.57
C TYR A 75 8.64 -13.80 -7.24
N GLN A 76 7.95 -14.38 -6.26
CA GLN A 76 7.75 -13.72 -4.96
C GLN A 76 9.07 -13.54 -4.20
N GLN A 77 9.97 -14.52 -4.23
CA GLN A 77 11.31 -14.36 -3.65
C GLN A 77 12.09 -13.22 -4.33
N HIS A 78 11.90 -13.03 -5.64
CA HIS A 78 12.48 -11.89 -6.34
C HIS A 78 11.86 -10.56 -5.88
N VAL A 79 10.52 -10.49 -5.79
CA VAL A 79 9.80 -9.31 -5.25
C VAL A 79 10.31 -8.97 -3.85
N HIS A 80 10.47 -9.96 -2.97
CA HIS A 80 11.01 -9.75 -1.62
C HIS A 80 12.39 -9.07 -1.67
N ARG A 81 13.32 -9.55 -2.50
CA ARG A 81 14.64 -8.89 -2.66
C ARG A 81 14.55 -7.46 -3.15
N GLN A 82 13.61 -7.16 -4.06
CA GLN A 82 13.39 -5.79 -4.55
C GLN A 82 12.82 -4.89 -3.44
N LEU A 83 11.91 -5.40 -2.62
CA LEU A 83 11.36 -4.68 -1.47
C LEU A 83 12.40 -4.46 -0.38
N ASP A 84 13.26 -5.45 -0.09
CA ASP A 84 14.35 -5.31 0.88
C ASP A 84 15.29 -4.16 0.52
N MET A 85 15.61 -3.99 -0.77
CA MET A 85 16.42 -2.86 -1.25
C MET A 85 15.77 -1.52 -0.93
N LEU A 86 14.44 -1.41 -1.02
CA LEU A 86 13.70 -0.20 -0.69
C LEU A 86 13.60 0.01 0.84
N ILE A 87 13.26 -1.05 1.58
CA ILE A 87 13.04 -1.01 3.04
C ILE A 87 14.32 -0.64 3.79
N TYR A 88 15.45 -1.17 3.35
CA TYR A 88 16.75 -0.92 3.98
C TYR A 88 17.58 0.17 3.28
N GLY A 89 17.03 0.82 2.25
CA GLY A 89 17.59 2.01 1.61
C GLY A 89 17.32 3.29 2.41
N ASP A 90 17.61 4.44 1.81
CA ASP A 90 17.54 5.76 2.47
C ASP A 90 16.39 6.64 1.96
N LYS A 91 15.62 6.15 0.98
CA LYS A 91 14.53 6.92 0.38
C LYS A 91 13.22 6.75 1.15
N PRO A 92 12.38 7.78 1.23
CA PRO A 92 11.01 7.64 1.69
C PRO A 92 10.25 6.60 0.87
N VAL A 93 9.65 5.60 1.54
CA VAL A 93 8.88 4.52 0.92
C VAL A 93 7.50 4.41 1.54
N PHE A 94 6.48 4.27 0.71
CA PHE A 94 5.12 3.94 1.16
C PHE A 94 4.66 2.62 0.52
N LEU A 95 4.36 1.63 1.36
CA LEU A 95 3.93 0.30 0.96
C LEU A 95 2.43 0.13 1.22
N ILE A 96 1.68 -0.51 0.28
CA ILE A 96 0.22 -0.67 0.40
C ILE A 96 -0.14 -2.15 0.54
N CYS A 97 -1.00 -2.48 1.49
CA CYS A 97 -1.65 -3.78 1.72
C CYS A 97 -0.64 -4.93 1.88
N PHE A 98 -0.35 -5.72 0.83
CA PHE A 98 0.69 -6.76 0.86
C PHE A 98 2.02 -6.23 1.42
N GLY A 99 2.38 -5.02 1.03
CA GLY A 99 3.61 -4.37 1.49
C GLY A 99 3.66 -4.15 3.01
N ALA A 100 2.52 -3.96 3.68
CA ALA A 100 2.48 -3.83 5.14
C ALA A 100 2.81 -5.17 5.82
N GLY A 101 2.20 -6.26 5.35
CA GLY A 101 2.54 -7.60 5.82
C GLY A 101 4.01 -7.93 5.58
N TYR A 102 4.52 -7.61 4.38
CA TYR A 102 5.92 -7.86 4.07
C TYR A 102 6.87 -7.02 4.95
N LEU A 103 6.59 -5.74 5.16
CA LEU A 103 7.40 -4.89 6.04
C LEU A 103 7.48 -5.47 7.46
N ALA A 104 6.35 -5.89 8.03
CA ALA A 104 6.35 -6.50 9.35
C ALA A 104 7.19 -7.77 9.38
N HIS A 105 7.04 -8.66 8.39
CA HIS A 105 7.82 -9.91 8.27
C HIS A 105 9.33 -9.64 8.12
N ALA A 106 9.72 -8.76 7.19
CA ALA A 106 11.12 -8.43 6.91
C ALA A 106 11.84 -7.79 8.10
N THR A 107 11.09 -7.15 9.01
CA THR A 107 11.64 -6.45 10.19
C THR A 107 11.50 -7.26 11.49
N GLY A 108 11.16 -8.56 11.41
CA GLY A 108 11.11 -9.48 12.55
C GLY A 108 9.75 -9.62 13.22
N GLY A 109 8.70 -9.11 12.62
CA GLY A 109 7.30 -9.39 13.00
C GLY A 109 6.73 -10.65 12.34
N THR A 110 5.45 -10.89 12.53
CA THR A 110 4.72 -12.04 11.98
C THR A 110 3.43 -11.63 11.29
N VAL A 111 3.01 -12.43 10.30
CA VAL A 111 1.75 -12.28 9.57
C VAL A 111 0.94 -13.56 9.73
N ALA A 112 -0.37 -13.43 9.90
CA ALA A 112 -1.26 -14.55 10.07
C ALA A 112 -2.68 -14.23 9.55
N ARG A 113 -3.56 -15.23 9.52
CA ARG A 113 -4.98 -15.08 9.12
C ARG A 113 -5.94 -14.89 10.29
N LYS A 114 -5.49 -14.14 11.33
CA LYS A 114 -6.31 -13.92 12.53
C LYS A 114 -7.20 -12.66 12.45
N HIS A 115 -6.81 -11.71 11.60
CA HIS A 115 -7.47 -10.43 11.46
C HIS A 115 -7.81 -10.14 9.99
N PRO A 116 -8.53 -11.04 9.28
CA PRO A 116 -8.95 -10.79 7.93
C PRO A 116 -9.99 -9.66 7.89
N GLU A 117 -9.98 -8.88 6.83
CA GLU A 117 -11.03 -7.90 6.54
C GLU A 117 -11.60 -8.20 5.15
N GLU A 118 -12.91 -8.34 5.06
CA GLU A 118 -13.61 -8.48 3.78
C GLU A 118 -13.47 -7.20 2.95
N THR A 119 -13.62 -7.31 1.63
CA THR A 119 -13.63 -6.13 0.75
C THR A 119 -14.74 -5.17 1.18
N GLY A 120 -14.37 -3.96 1.58
CA GLY A 120 -15.32 -2.98 2.10
C GLY A 120 -14.66 -1.84 2.85
N ILE A 121 -15.44 -1.23 3.74
CA ILE A 121 -15.00 -0.10 4.57
C ILE A 121 -14.50 -0.62 5.91
N THR A 122 -13.30 -0.18 6.30
CA THR A 122 -12.77 -0.33 7.66
C THR A 122 -12.65 1.02 8.36
N VAL A 123 -12.54 0.99 9.69
CA VAL A 123 -12.29 2.17 10.52
C VAL A 123 -10.83 2.19 10.94
N VAL A 124 -10.17 3.31 10.68
CA VAL A 124 -8.78 3.56 11.08
C VAL A 124 -8.77 4.55 12.22
N VAL A 125 -8.04 4.22 13.28
CA VAL A 125 -7.88 5.04 14.50
C VAL A 125 -6.41 5.43 14.65
N PRO A 126 -6.03 6.67 14.34
CA PRO A 126 -4.68 7.18 14.55
C PRO A 126 -4.25 7.07 16.02
N ALA A 127 -3.03 6.59 16.27
CA ALA A 127 -2.44 6.54 17.60
C ALA A 127 -1.91 7.92 18.05
N SER A 128 -1.42 8.71 17.08
CA SER A 128 -0.83 10.04 17.31
C SER A 128 -0.87 10.84 16.01
N GLN A 129 -0.73 12.16 16.11
CA GLN A 129 -0.56 13.07 14.96
C GLN A 129 0.86 13.63 14.86
N THR A 130 1.81 13.10 15.61
CA THR A 130 3.21 13.59 15.61
C THR A 130 3.98 13.14 14.38
N ASP A 131 3.60 12.00 13.77
CA ASP A 131 4.20 11.52 12.53
C ASP A 131 3.79 12.44 11.36
N PRO A 132 4.73 12.76 10.43
CA PRO A 132 4.44 13.67 9.32
C PRO A 132 3.27 13.23 8.45
N ILE A 133 3.07 11.92 8.21
CA ILE A 133 1.97 11.45 7.37
C ILE A 133 0.62 11.39 8.11
N MET A 134 0.62 11.57 9.44
CA MET A 134 -0.58 11.53 10.28
C MET A 134 -1.14 12.92 10.59
N GLN A 135 -0.47 13.99 10.17
CA GLN A 135 -0.88 15.36 10.47
C GLN A 135 -2.25 15.71 9.87
N GLY A 136 -3.07 16.41 10.65
CA GLY A 136 -4.39 16.89 10.21
C GLY A 136 -5.47 15.82 10.09
N LEU A 137 -5.20 14.56 10.44
CA LEU A 137 -6.19 13.50 10.43
C LEU A 137 -7.16 13.61 11.61
N PRO A 138 -8.45 13.25 11.47
CA PRO A 138 -9.37 13.17 12.59
C PRO A 138 -9.03 12.01 13.54
N ALA A 139 -9.64 11.98 14.71
CA ALA A 139 -9.46 10.92 15.70
C ALA A 139 -9.85 9.51 15.17
N ARG A 140 -10.66 9.43 14.15
CA ARG A 140 -10.99 8.22 13.38
C ARG A 140 -11.40 8.61 11.97
N PHE A 141 -11.11 7.73 11.01
CA PHE A 141 -11.59 7.88 9.63
C PHE A 141 -11.89 6.51 9.00
N GLN A 142 -12.59 6.55 7.88
CA GLN A 142 -12.86 5.36 7.07
C GLN A 142 -11.81 5.19 5.99
N ALA A 143 -11.49 3.94 5.67
CA ALA A 143 -10.65 3.56 4.55
C ALA A 143 -11.21 2.30 3.89
N LEU A 144 -10.78 2.02 2.66
CA LEU A 144 -11.11 0.77 1.97
C LEU A 144 -10.09 -0.31 2.32
N THR A 145 -10.56 -1.53 2.45
CA THR A 145 -9.75 -2.70 2.80
C THR A 145 -10.23 -3.94 2.06
N GLY A 146 -9.44 -4.99 2.08
CA GLY A 146 -9.76 -6.32 1.56
C GLY A 146 -8.51 -7.20 1.62
N HIS A 147 -8.38 -8.02 2.68
CA HIS A 147 -7.22 -8.89 2.86
C HIS A 147 -7.58 -10.13 3.69
N THR A 148 -6.96 -11.26 3.36
CA THR A 148 -7.15 -12.54 4.06
C THR A 148 -6.11 -12.76 5.16
N GLU A 149 -4.98 -12.08 5.09
CA GLU A 149 -3.92 -12.09 6.10
C GLU A 149 -3.62 -10.67 6.58
N ALA A 150 -3.15 -10.55 7.81
CA ALA A 150 -2.76 -9.29 8.41
C ALA A 150 -1.55 -9.46 9.32
N ILE A 151 -0.93 -8.35 9.69
CA ILE A 151 0.13 -8.32 10.69
C ILE A 151 -0.41 -8.84 12.02
N GLU A 152 0.31 -9.79 12.65
CA GLU A 152 0.03 -10.29 13.99
C GLU A 152 0.95 -9.67 15.03
N THR A 153 2.23 -9.50 14.70
CA THR A 153 3.21 -8.79 15.53
C THR A 153 4.11 -7.95 14.64
N VAL A 154 4.67 -6.90 15.21
CA VAL A 154 5.67 -6.05 14.55
C VAL A 154 7.04 -6.24 15.17
N GLY A 155 8.09 -5.96 14.38
CA GLY A 155 9.47 -5.99 14.86
C GLY A 155 9.80 -4.80 15.79
N PRO A 156 10.95 -4.86 16.49
CA PRO A 156 11.28 -3.89 17.55
C PRO A 156 11.50 -2.45 17.05
N GLU A 157 11.86 -2.25 15.78
CA GLU A 157 12.07 -0.93 15.19
C GLU A 157 10.83 -0.41 14.43
N VAL A 158 9.68 -1.09 14.57
CA VAL A 158 8.43 -0.72 13.90
C VAL A 158 7.49 -0.03 14.87
N GLU A 159 7.07 1.18 14.52
CA GLU A 159 6.06 1.94 15.24
C GLU A 159 4.68 1.72 14.64
N VAL A 160 3.67 1.56 15.50
CA VAL A 160 2.25 1.45 15.09
C VAL A 160 1.65 2.85 15.09
N LEU A 161 1.32 3.37 13.91
CA LEU A 161 0.76 4.71 13.74
C LEU A 161 -0.76 4.74 13.76
N ALA A 162 -1.41 3.65 13.35
CA ALA A 162 -2.86 3.52 13.41
C ALA A 162 -3.31 2.07 13.58
N SER A 163 -4.44 1.91 14.24
CA SER A 163 -5.12 0.62 14.45
C SER A 163 -6.56 0.67 13.96
N GLY A 164 -7.25 -0.45 13.99
CA GLY A 164 -8.69 -0.57 13.71
C GLY A 164 -9.34 -1.62 14.61
N PRO A 165 -10.67 -1.63 14.70
CA PRO A 165 -11.39 -2.59 15.54
C PRO A 165 -11.27 -4.05 15.06
N SER A 166 -11.12 -4.26 13.75
CA SER A 166 -10.97 -5.56 13.10
C SER A 166 -9.52 -5.95 12.85
N CYS A 167 -8.65 -4.96 12.57
CA CYS A 167 -7.23 -5.15 12.29
C CYS A 167 -6.39 -4.23 13.19
N PRO A 168 -5.54 -4.79 14.08
CA PRO A 168 -4.78 -3.98 15.05
C PRO A 168 -3.66 -3.15 14.43
N TYR A 169 -3.24 -3.45 13.21
CA TYR A 169 -2.12 -2.80 12.52
C TYR A 169 -2.58 -2.24 11.18
N GLN A 170 -3.23 -1.06 11.21
CA GLN A 170 -3.72 -0.41 10.00
C GLN A 170 -2.66 0.46 9.30
N LEU A 171 -1.73 1.02 10.06
CA LEU A 171 -0.61 1.82 9.54
C LEU A 171 0.59 1.65 10.46
N ILE A 172 1.73 1.33 9.87
CA ILE A 172 2.99 1.15 10.59
C ILE A 172 4.11 1.96 9.93
N ARG A 173 5.16 2.26 10.70
CA ARG A 173 6.39 2.88 10.22
C ARG A 173 7.61 2.09 10.70
N PHE A 174 8.54 1.80 9.82
CA PHE A 174 9.86 1.28 10.14
C PHE A 174 10.89 2.39 10.01
N ARG A 175 11.67 2.60 11.04
CA ARG A 175 12.59 3.76 11.18
C ARG A 175 11.82 5.08 10.97
N ASP A 176 12.38 6.00 10.20
CA ASP A 176 11.85 7.35 9.96
C ASP A 176 11.38 7.61 8.52
N HIS A 177 11.47 6.61 7.64
CA HIS A 177 11.28 6.80 6.20
C HIS A 177 10.53 5.67 5.47
N VAL A 178 10.12 4.59 6.13
CA VAL A 178 9.32 3.53 5.50
C VAL A 178 7.98 3.38 6.20
N TRP A 179 6.91 3.74 5.50
CA TRP A 179 5.53 3.60 5.97
C TRP A 179 4.81 2.48 5.23
N ALA A 180 3.87 1.84 5.90
CA ALA A 180 3.04 0.82 5.26
C ALA A 180 1.61 0.84 5.81
N SER A 181 0.62 0.91 4.91
CA SER A 181 -0.81 0.80 5.25
C SER A 181 -1.37 -0.57 4.90
N GLN A 182 -2.19 -1.12 5.79
CA GLN A 182 -3.00 -2.31 5.49
C GLN A 182 -4.19 -1.93 4.60
N PHE A 183 -4.75 -0.75 4.80
CA PHE A 183 -5.82 -0.19 4.00
C PHE A 183 -5.33 0.41 2.67
N HIS A 184 -6.27 0.61 1.75
CA HIS A 184 -6.07 1.23 0.45
C HIS A 184 -6.48 2.70 0.47
N GLY A 185 -5.51 3.62 0.59
CA GLY A 185 -5.75 5.06 0.53
C GLY A 185 -5.94 5.59 -0.88
N GLU A 186 -5.51 4.82 -1.88
CA GLU A 186 -5.59 5.16 -3.30
C GLU A 186 -6.96 4.89 -3.92
N MET A 187 -7.75 3.98 -3.35
CA MET A 187 -9.03 3.58 -3.92
C MET A 187 -10.20 4.48 -3.51
N ASP A 188 -11.17 4.57 -4.40
CA ASP A 188 -12.52 5.07 -4.20
C ASP A 188 -13.53 4.02 -4.70
N TYR A 189 -14.80 4.37 -4.81
CA TYR A 189 -15.85 3.50 -5.33
C TYR A 189 -15.48 2.89 -6.70
N GLU A 190 -15.01 3.71 -7.64
CA GLU A 190 -14.63 3.25 -8.98
C GLU A 190 -13.38 2.34 -8.94
N GLY A 191 -12.43 2.64 -8.07
CA GLY A 191 -11.26 1.80 -7.83
C GLY A 191 -11.64 0.40 -7.29
N VAL A 192 -12.57 0.33 -6.33
CA VAL A 192 -13.09 -0.94 -5.82
C VAL A 192 -13.80 -1.71 -6.92
N ARG A 193 -14.71 -1.07 -7.66
CA ARG A 193 -15.45 -1.68 -8.76
C ARG A 193 -14.52 -2.26 -9.82
N ALA A 194 -13.52 -1.49 -10.25
CA ALA A 194 -12.52 -1.96 -11.21
C ALA A 194 -11.72 -3.14 -10.66
N ARG A 195 -11.23 -3.04 -9.42
CA ARG A 195 -10.44 -4.07 -8.76
C ARG A 195 -11.24 -5.37 -8.61
N MET A 196 -12.48 -5.31 -8.13
CA MET A 196 -13.35 -6.47 -8.02
C MET A 196 -13.65 -7.10 -9.37
N SER A 197 -13.83 -6.31 -10.45
CA SER A 197 -14.04 -6.84 -11.80
C SER A 197 -12.85 -7.67 -12.28
N PHE A 198 -11.61 -7.28 -11.99
CA PHE A 198 -10.42 -8.07 -12.31
C PHE A 198 -10.36 -9.39 -11.52
N TYR A 199 -10.85 -9.41 -10.28
CA TYR A 199 -10.77 -10.55 -9.38
C TYR A 199 -12.06 -11.35 -9.26
N MET A 200 -13.05 -11.13 -10.14
CA MET A 200 -14.38 -11.76 -10.15
C MET A 200 -14.33 -13.29 -10.03
N HIS A 201 -13.30 -13.92 -10.59
CA HIS A 201 -13.16 -15.39 -10.62
C HIS A 201 -11.89 -15.88 -9.91
N SER A 202 -11.29 -15.07 -9.06
CA SER A 202 -10.02 -15.41 -8.37
C SER A 202 -10.19 -15.93 -6.95
N GLY A 203 -11.45 -16.02 -6.45
CA GLY A 203 -11.75 -16.50 -5.10
C GLY A 203 -11.55 -15.47 -3.98
N TYR A 204 -11.35 -14.19 -4.30
CA TYR A 204 -11.25 -13.11 -3.32
C TYR A 204 -12.58 -12.79 -2.64
N PHE A 205 -13.69 -13.01 -3.35
CA PHE A 205 -15.07 -12.85 -2.86
C PHE A 205 -16.00 -13.74 -3.69
N ASP A 206 -17.22 -13.98 -3.20
CA ASP A 206 -18.24 -14.67 -4.00
C ASP A 206 -18.75 -13.71 -5.08
N PRO A 207 -18.72 -14.09 -6.37
CA PRO A 207 -19.25 -13.25 -7.46
C PRO A 207 -20.71 -12.79 -7.25
N GLN A 208 -21.50 -13.53 -6.48
CA GLN A 208 -22.87 -13.16 -6.13
C GLN A 208 -22.94 -11.97 -5.16
N ASP A 209 -21.87 -11.70 -4.40
CA ASP A 209 -21.78 -10.57 -3.48
C ASP A 209 -21.28 -9.27 -4.16
N PHE A 210 -20.97 -9.29 -5.45
CA PHE A 210 -20.39 -8.14 -6.17
C PHE A 210 -21.20 -6.85 -5.98
N ASP A 211 -22.50 -6.89 -6.30
CA ASP A 211 -23.36 -5.71 -6.19
C ASP A 211 -23.58 -5.29 -4.73
N LYS A 212 -23.67 -6.23 -3.82
CA LYS A 212 -23.82 -5.97 -2.38
C LYS A 212 -22.58 -5.26 -1.80
N ILE A 213 -21.38 -5.71 -2.19
CA ILE A 213 -20.13 -5.07 -1.77
C ILE A 213 -20.06 -3.65 -2.33
N LEU A 214 -20.36 -3.45 -3.62
CA LEU A 214 -20.38 -2.12 -4.24
C LEU A 214 -21.37 -1.19 -3.55
N GLN A 215 -22.58 -1.69 -3.24
CA GLN A 215 -23.58 -0.90 -2.51
C GLN A 215 -23.07 -0.48 -1.12
N SER A 216 -22.31 -1.34 -0.44
CA SER A 216 -21.75 -1.04 0.90
C SER A 216 -20.72 0.08 0.89
N VAL A 217 -20.07 0.35 -0.25
CA VAL A 217 -19.04 1.38 -0.41
C VAL A 217 -19.50 2.58 -1.25
N GLU A 218 -20.76 2.62 -1.69
CA GLU A 218 -21.29 3.67 -2.58
C GLU A 218 -21.12 5.08 -2.01
N ASN A 219 -21.32 5.24 -0.71
CA ASN A 219 -21.22 6.53 -0.03
C ASN A 219 -19.89 6.69 0.75
N PHE A 220 -18.86 5.92 0.40
CA PHE A 220 -17.55 6.03 1.02
C PHE A 220 -16.88 7.37 0.70
N ASP A 221 -16.43 8.06 1.73
CA ASP A 221 -15.62 9.29 1.60
C ASP A 221 -14.12 8.95 1.70
N PRO A 222 -13.37 8.94 0.59
CA PRO A 222 -11.95 8.58 0.55
C PRO A 222 -11.03 9.68 1.11
N ARG A 223 -11.54 10.85 1.43
CA ARG A 223 -10.78 12.07 1.74
C ARG A 223 -9.66 11.83 2.75
N TRP A 224 -9.94 11.17 3.86
CA TRP A 224 -8.96 11.03 4.93
C TRP A 224 -7.93 9.93 4.67
N ALA A 225 -8.32 8.85 4.01
CA ALA A 225 -7.38 7.83 3.56
C ALA A 225 -6.42 8.40 2.50
N ARG A 226 -6.93 9.21 1.56
CA ARG A 226 -6.12 9.96 0.59
C ARG A 226 -5.21 10.99 1.25
N HIS A 227 -5.67 11.62 2.33
CA HIS A 227 -4.87 12.61 3.05
C HIS A 227 -3.56 12.02 3.58
N VAL A 228 -3.55 10.74 4.00
CA VAL A 228 -2.32 10.03 4.39
C VAL A 228 -1.32 9.98 3.23
N LEU A 229 -1.79 9.65 2.02
CA LEU A 229 -0.94 9.61 0.82
C LEU A 229 -0.44 11.00 0.44
N CYS A 230 -1.29 12.01 0.48
CA CYS A 230 -0.91 13.41 0.21
C CYS A 230 0.14 13.91 1.22
N ASN A 231 0.01 13.55 2.50
CA ASN A 231 1.00 13.88 3.51
C ASN A 231 2.35 13.19 3.23
N PHE A 232 2.34 11.92 2.80
CA PHE A 232 3.57 11.24 2.39
C PHE A 232 4.25 11.95 1.23
N ILE A 233 3.51 12.35 0.18
CA ILE A 233 4.02 13.10 -0.97
C ILE A 233 4.65 14.42 -0.49
N ALA A 234 3.92 15.20 0.31
CA ALA A 234 4.41 16.48 0.81
C ALA A 234 5.67 16.34 1.68
N HIS A 235 5.68 15.33 2.57
CA HIS A 235 6.83 15.04 3.40
C HIS A 235 8.06 14.66 2.58
N SER A 236 7.92 13.75 1.62
CA SER A 236 9.02 13.31 0.74
C SER A 236 9.65 14.48 -0.04
N LEU A 237 8.82 15.38 -0.58
CA LEU A 237 9.29 16.58 -1.26
C LEU A 237 10.03 17.52 -0.30
N SER A 238 9.58 17.65 0.95
CA SER A 238 10.23 18.53 1.93
C SER A 238 11.65 18.08 2.26
N LEU A 239 11.93 16.77 2.26
CA LEU A 239 13.25 16.22 2.52
C LEU A 239 14.25 16.54 1.39
N THR A 240 13.79 16.57 0.14
CA THR A 240 14.65 16.94 -1.01
C THR A 240 14.98 18.43 -1.04
N ALA A 241 14.09 19.29 -0.54
CA ALA A 241 14.30 20.73 -0.49
C ALA A 241 15.33 21.15 0.59
N THR A 242 15.54 20.32 1.62
CA THR A 242 16.45 20.61 2.75
C THR A 242 17.81 19.92 2.65
N GLY A 243 18.02 19.07 1.65
CA GLY A 243 19.30 18.40 1.39
C GLY A 243 20.38 19.38 0.94
N PRO A 244 21.66 19.13 1.24
CA PRO A 244 22.75 19.99 0.75
C PRO A 244 22.78 19.97 -0.78
N ARG A 245 22.74 21.14 -1.38
CA ARG A 245 22.98 21.37 -2.83
C ARG A 245 24.43 21.10 -3.18
#